data_5ad6f3c9c414f5b114fe1ab1ef727767
#
_entry.id   5ad6f3c9c414f5b114fe1ab1ef727767
#
_cell.length_a   1.000
_cell.length_b   1.000
_cell.length_c   1.000
_cell.angle_alpha   90.00
_cell.angle_beta   90.00
_cell.angle_gamma   90.00
#
_symmetry.space_group_name_H-M   'P 1'
#
loop_
_entity.id
_entity.type
_entity.pdbx_description
1 polymer ?
#
loop_
_entity_poly.entity_id
_entity_poly.type
_entity_poly.pdbx_seq_one_letter_code
_entity_poly.pdbx_strand_id
1 'polypeptide(L)'
;MIKKIFTLLKLGRKLAKSDALNIITKFKKPPIIVKIIFGLLSLSFKNKNQRDQNKIEEKKLSESLQSMGTTFIKLGQFLATRPDIIGIELSKQLESLQDRLPPFSLATAKELIKKDLGNETFNSIINLTEPVAAASIAQVHKAQINENGTIKDVAIKILRPDIKKIFNEEIDALLLLAFIVESLLKKTKRLKLFEVVFLLKEITNHEMDLRFEAAAANEYLENTKNDAG
;
A
#
# COMPACT_ATOMS: atom_id res chain seq x y z
N MET A 1 22.74 1.15 5.26
CA MET A 1 22.24 1.89 6.45
C MET A 1 21.83 3.33 6.10
N ILE A 2 22.69 4.13 5.50
CA ILE A 2 22.42 5.55 5.15
C ILE A 2 21.14 5.72 4.29
N LYS A 3 20.94 4.90 3.25
CA LYS A 3 19.75 4.94 2.41
C LYS A 3 18.45 4.73 3.20
N LYS A 4 18.43 3.77 4.15
CA LYS A 4 17.27 3.50 5.01
C LYS A 4 16.94 4.69 5.92
N ILE A 5 17.96 5.36 6.47
CA ILE A 5 17.79 6.59 7.28
C ILE A 5 17.20 7.71 6.43
N PHE A 6 17.70 7.92 5.23
CA PHE A 6 17.19 8.94 4.31
C PHE A 6 15.72 8.66 3.93
N THR A 7 15.39 7.40 3.67
CA THR A 7 14.00 6.97 3.42
C THR A 7 13.11 7.21 4.65
N LEU A 8 13.58 6.91 5.86
CA LEU A 8 12.84 7.23 7.10
C LEU A 8 12.56 8.73 7.24
N LEU A 9 13.53 9.58 6.95
CA LEU A 9 13.33 11.03 6.95
C LEU A 9 12.28 11.47 5.93
N LYS A 10 12.29 10.86 4.74
CA LYS A 10 11.27 11.10 3.70
C LYS A 10 9.88 10.66 4.14
N LEU A 11 9.77 9.49 4.79
CA LEU A 11 8.51 8.99 5.35
C LEU A 11 8.00 9.90 6.49
N GLY A 12 8.90 10.36 7.37
CA GLY A 12 8.58 11.33 8.41
C GLY A 12 8.02 12.64 7.84
N ARG A 13 8.59 13.13 6.73
CA ARG A 13 8.05 14.30 6.00
C ARG A 13 6.68 14.06 5.41
N LYS A 14 6.45 12.90 4.80
CA LYS A 14 5.11 12.52 4.30
C LYS A 14 4.10 12.55 5.45
N LEU A 15 4.43 11.92 6.58
CA LEU A 15 3.59 11.89 7.78
C LEU A 15 3.29 13.29 8.33
N ALA A 16 4.30 14.15 8.43
CA ALA A 16 4.12 15.52 8.92
C ALA A 16 3.21 16.38 8.00
N LYS A 17 3.17 16.06 6.70
CA LYS A 17 2.32 16.76 5.72
C LYS A 17 0.90 16.21 5.64
N SER A 18 0.66 14.99 6.10
CA SER A 18 -0.60 14.24 5.88
C SER A 18 -1.68 14.47 6.93
N ASP A 19 -1.53 15.40 7.87
CA ASP A 19 -2.44 15.59 9.01
C ASP A 19 -2.67 14.35 9.90
N ALA A 20 -2.14 13.18 9.53
CA ALA A 20 -2.27 11.95 10.31
C ALA A 20 -1.80 12.13 11.77
N LEU A 21 -0.77 12.94 11.97
CA LEU A 21 -0.25 13.31 13.29
C LEU A 21 -1.30 14.04 14.14
N ASN A 22 -1.95 15.05 13.56
CA ASN A 22 -2.96 15.85 14.25
C ASN A 22 -4.18 15.01 14.62
N ILE A 23 -4.57 14.08 13.72
CA ILE A 23 -5.69 13.18 13.95
C ILE A 23 -5.38 12.24 15.13
N ILE A 24 -4.20 11.63 15.14
CA ILE A 24 -3.79 10.68 16.18
C ILE A 24 -3.65 11.35 17.56
N THR A 25 -3.20 12.61 17.60
CA THR A 25 -3.07 13.36 18.87
C THR A 25 -4.43 13.75 19.48
N LYS A 26 -5.51 13.78 18.70
CA LYS A 26 -6.89 14.02 19.19
C LYS A 26 -7.46 12.83 19.97
N PHE A 27 -6.91 11.63 19.83
CA PHE A 27 -7.36 10.49 20.64
C PHE A 27 -6.97 10.68 22.11
N LYS A 28 -7.94 10.54 23.00
CA LYS A 28 -7.78 10.77 24.45
C LYS A 28 -6.64 9.99 25.09
N LYS A 29 -6.30 8.81 24.53
CA LYS A 29 -5.17 7.96 24.97
C LYS A 29 -4.55 7.23 23.78
N PRO A 30 -3.77 7.89 22.90
CA PRO A 30 -3.07 7.16 21.86
C PRO A 30 -2.10 6.16 22.49
N PRO A 31 -1.99 4.94 21.97
CA PRO A 31 -1.02 3.95 22.43
C PRO A 31 0.37 4.56 22.55
N ILE A 32 1.10 4.21 23.62
CA ILE A 32 2.46 4.74 23.87
C ILE A 32 3.35 4.60 22.64
N ILE A 33 3.20 3.49 21.90
CA ILE A 33 3.95 3.20 20.70
C ILE A 33 3.72 4.20 19.58
N VAL A 34 2.46 4.61 19.40
CA VAL A 34 2.09 5.64 18.43
C VAL A 34 2.78 6.95 18.80
N LYS A 35 2.73 7.37 20.08
CA LYS A 35 3.42 8.57 20.57
C LYS A 35 4.92 8.55 20.31
N ILE A 36 5.55 7.39 20.47
CA ILE A 36 7.00 7.22 20.33
C ILE A 36 7.43 7.24 18.88
N ILE A 37 6.75 6.46 18.03
CA ILE A 37 7.01 6.46 16.58
C ILE A 37 6.84 7.88 16.04
N PHE A 38 5.78 8.56 16.44
CA PHE A 38 5.52 9.94 16.05
C PHE A 38 6.56 10.91 16.62
N GLY A 39 6.96 10.75 17.89
CA GLY A 39 8.03 11.56 18.50
C GLY A 39 9.35 11.44 17.75
N LEU A 40 9.76 10.21 17.41
CA LEU A 40 10.99 9.97 16.65
C LEU A 40 10.92 10.52 15.22
N LEU A 41 9.77 10.40 14.56
CA LEU A 41 9.59 10.94 13.22
C LEU A 41 9.42 12.47 13.22
N SER A 42 8.85 13.06 14.28
CA SER A 42 8.63 14.51 14.40
C SER A 42 9.86 15.28 14.90
N LEU A 43 10.80 14.64 15.61
CA LEU A 43 12.06 15.28 16.04
C LEU A 43 12.88 15.82 14.87
N SER A 44 12.69 15.28 13.66
CA SER A 44 13.33 15.80 12.45
C SER A 44 12.68 17.05 11.87
N PHE A 45 11.49 17.46 12.33
CA PHE A 45 10.74 18.57 11.72
C PHE A 45 9.94 19.36 12.75
N LYS A 46 10.58 20.36 13.34
CA LYS A 46 9.92 21.49 13.97
C LYS A 46 9.25 22.33 12.87
N ASN A 47 8.08 21.93 12.41
CA ASN A 47 7.37 22.74 11.43
C ASN A 47 6.42 23.69 12.14
N LYS A 48 6.80 24.96 12.14
CA LYS A 48 5.99 26.14 12.41
C LYS A 48 4.91 26.25 11.32
N ASN A 49 3.83 25.53 11.43
CA ASN A 49 2.60 25.90 10.75
C ASN A 49 1.44 25.53 11.69
N GLN A 50 1.15 26.46 12.62
CA GLN A 50 -0.21 26.66 13.11
C GLN A 50 -1.04 27.08 11.87
N ARG A 51 -1.48 26.11 11.08
CA ARG A 51 -2.55 26.34 10.11
C ARG A 51 -3.84 26.42 10.89
N ASP A 52 -4.64 27.42 10.54
CA ASP A 52 -5.93 27.77 11.11
C ASP A 52 -6.72 26.56 11.62
N GLN A 53 -6.89 26.51 12.94
CA GLN A 53 -7.63 25.46 13.63
C GLN A 53 -9.15 25.48 13.31
N ASN A 54 -9.62 26.44 12.51
CA ASN A 54 -11.03 26.66 12.22
C ASN A 54 -11.53 26.07 10.89
N LYS A 55 -10.69 25.32 10.14
CA LYS A 55 -11.09 24.66 8.87
C LYS A 55 -10.63 23.20 8.78
N ILE A 56 -10.47 22.51 9.89
CA ILE A 56 -10.25 21.07 9.86
C ILE A 56 -11.64 20.44 9.83
N GLU A 57 -12.24 20.33 8.64
CA GLU A 57 -13.17 19.25 8.36
C GLU A 57 -12.54 17.98 8.91
N GLU A 58 -13.34 17.11 9.55
CA GLU A 58 -12.87 15.87 10.20
C GLU A 58 -12.24 14.93 9.15
N LYS A 59 -11.03 15.25 8.74
CA LYS A 59 -10.26 14.41 7.83
C LYS A 59 -10.01 13.09 8.54
N LYS A 60 -10.53 12.01 7.99
CA LYS A 60 -10.37 10.68 8.55
C LYS A 60 -8.91 10.24 8.45
N LEU A 61 -8.44 9.47 9.44
CA LEU A 61 -7.09 8.91 9.44
C LEU A 61 -6.82 8.07 8.17
N SER A 62 -7.84 7.35 7.69
CA SER A 62 -7.79 6.59 6.44
C SER A 62 -7.45 7.46 5.22
N GLU A 63 -8.07 8.64 5.09
CA GLU A 63 -7.78 9.58 3.99
C GLU A 63 -6.34 10.12 4.05
N SER A 64 -5.86 10.40 5.26
CA SER A 64 -4.48 10.84 5.46
C SER A 64 -3.47 9.77 5.06
N LEU A 65 -3.68 8.51 5.46
CA LEU A 65 -2.82 7.39 5.06
C LEU A 65 -2.90 7.12 3.56
N GLN A 66 -4.09 7.20 2.96
CA GLN A 66 -4.29 7.04 1.53
C GLN A 66 -3.48 8.07 0.73
N SER A 67 -3.44 9.32 1.18
CA SER A 67 -2.64 10.39 0.55
C SER A 67 -1.13 10.14 0.60
N MET A 68 -0.66 9.28 1.50
CA MET A 68 0.76 8.95 1.67
C MET A 68 1.25 7.86 0.70
N GLY A 69 0.34 7.17 0.03
CA GLY A 69 0.65 6.16 -0.99
C GLY A 69 0.56 4.72 -0.51
N THR A 70 0.91 3.80 -1.40
CA THR A 70 0.67 2.35 -1.28
C THR A 70 1.17 1.74 0.03
N THR A 71 2.40 2.03 0.46
CA THR A 71 2.98 1.46 1.68
C THR A 71 2.14 1.79 2.91
N PHE A 72 1.62 3.03 2.99
CA PHE A 72 0.79 3.45 4.11
C PHE A 72 -0.64 2.93 4.03
N ILE A 73 -1.17 2.74 2.82
CA ILE A 73 -2.45 2.04 2.63
C ILE A 73 -2.33 0.61 3.15
N LYS A 74 -1.32 -0.14 2.70
CA LYS A 74 -1.11 -1.53 3.14
C LYS A 74 -0.79 -1.63 4.63
N LEU A 75 0.02 -0.73 5.16
CA LEU A 75 0.27 -0.64 6.61
C LEU A 75 -1.03 -0.38 7.40
N GLY A 76 -1.84 0.57 6.94
CA GLY A 76 -3.10 0.90 7.59
C GLY A 76 -4.11 -0.24 7.53
N GLN A 77 -4.27 -0.90 6.38
CA GLN A 77 -5.10 -2.09 6.22
C GLN A 77 -4.65 -3.22 7.16
N PHE A 78 -3.35 -3.48 7.21
CA PHE A 78 -2.79 -4.48 8.10
C PHE A 78 -3.02 -4.13 9.57
N LEU A 79 -2.79 -2.88 9.98
CA LEU A 79 -3.02 -2.42 11.35
C LEU A 79 -4.51 -2.41 11.74
N ALA A 80 -5.43 -2.23 10.78
CA ALA A 80 -6.86 -2.35 11.04
C ALA A 80 -7.25 -3.73 11.61
N THR A 81 -6.51 -4.78 11.26
CA THR A 81 -6.72 -6.13 11.78
C THR A 81 -6.00 -6.40 13.12
N ARG A 82 -5.26 -5.41 13.65
CA ARG A 82 -4.40 -5.54 14.83
C ARG A 82 -4.73 -4.53 15.93
N PRO A 83 -5.96 -4.59 16.49
CA PRO A 83 -6.35 -3.72 17.61
C PRO A 83 -5.50 -3.90 18.86
N ASP A 84 -4.82 -5.04 19.00
CA ASP A 84 -3.84 -5.31 20.06
C ASP A 84 -2.60 -4.38 20.00
N ILE A 85 -2.25 -3.87 18.83
CA ILE A 85 -1.11 -2.96 18.63
C ILE A 85 -1.54 -1.50 18.73
N ILE A 86 -2.59 -1.11 18.03
CA ILE A 86 -2.97 0.30 17.86
C ILE A 86 -4.17 0.72 18.68
N GLY A 87 -4.87 -0.21 19.32
CA GLY A 87 -6.12 0.04 20.06
C GLY A 87 -7.35 0.00 19.16
N ILE A 88 -8.53 -0.28 19.79
CA ILE A 88 -9.80 -0.50 19.09
C ILE A 88 -10.26 0.76 18.32
N GLU A 89 -10.11 1.95 18.90
CA GLU A 89 -10.55 3.19 18.26
C GLU A 89 -9.81 3.48 16.94
N LEU A 90 -8.49 3.32 16.93
CA LEU A 90 -7.68 3.53 15.72
C LEU A 90 -7.94 2.43 14.69
N SER A 91 -8.09 1.17 15.13
CA SER A 91 -8.41 0.05 14.25
C SER A 91 -9.71 0.32 13.48
N LYS A 92 -10.80 0.70 14.16
CA LYS A 92 -12.08 1.05 13.52
C LYS A 92 -11.97 2.18 12.50
N GLN A 93 -11.15 3.20 12.75
CA GLN A 93 -10.95 4.27 11.76
C GLN A 93 -10.21 3.79 10.51
N LEU A 94 -9.34 2.79 10.65
CA LEU A 94 -8.61 2.22 9.53
C LEU A 94 -9.43 1.20 8.72
N GLU A 95 -10.51 0.63 9.27
CA GLU A 95 -11.42 -0.27 8.54
C GLU A 95 -12.00 0.38 7.26
N SER A 96 -12.17 1.71 7.27
CA SER A 96 -12.66 2.44 6.10
C SER A 96 -11.58 2.73 5.05
N LEU A 97 -10.34 2.29 5.27
CA LEU A 97 -9.22 2.54 4.35
C LEU A 97 -9.39 1.75 3.06
N GLN A 98 -9.71 2.48 2.00
CA GLN A 98 -9.94 1.89 0.69
C GLN A 98 -8.62 1.64 -0.04
N ASP A 99 -8.57 0.51 -0.74
CA ASP A 99 -7.44 0.15 -1.62
C ASP A 99 -7.61 0.83 -2.99
N ARG A 100 -7.70 2.17 -2.99
CA ARG A 100 -7.93 2.97 -4.20
C ARG A 100 -6.91 4.09 -4.31
N LEU A 101 -6.24 4.14 -5.44
CA LEU A 101 -5.40 5.27 -5.86
C LEU A 101 -5.79 5.67 -7.28
N PRO A 102 -5.59 6.95 -7.67
CA PRO A 102 -5.80 7.37 -9.06
C PRO A 102 -5.06 6.46 -10.03
N PRO A 103 -5.66 6.09 -11.16
CA PRO A 103 -5.01 5.26 -12.16
C PRO A 103 -3.81 5.99 -12.78
N PHE A 104 -2.82 5.22 -13.24
CA PHE A 104 -1.79 5.74 -14.13
C PHE A 104 -2.26 5.67 -15.59
N SER A 105 -1.62 6.45 -16.48
CA SER A 105 -2.08 6.64 -17.85
C SER A 105 -2.07 5.36 -18.68
N LEU A 106 -2.97 5.27 -19.67
CA LEU A 106 -2.99 4.17 -20.63
C LEU A 106 -1.66 4.07 -21.41
N ALA A 107 -0.99 5.19 -21.68
CA ALA A 107 0.32 5.20 -22.32
C ALA A 107 1.35 4.43 -21.47
N THR A 108 1.42 4.74 -20.17
CA THR A 108 2.29 4.01 -19.23
C THR A 108 1.92 2.53 -19.14
N ALA A 109 0.63 2.20 -19.15
CA ALA A 109 0.16 0.81 -19.16
C ALA A 109 0.69 0.04 -20.37
N LYS A 110 0.59 0.61 -21.57
CA LYS A 110 1.12 0.03 -22.82
C LYS A 110 2.64 -0.20 -22.75
N GLU A 111 3.39 0.77 -22.24
CA GLU A 111 4.85 0.63 -22.06
C GLU A 111 5.20 -0.51 -21.11
N LEU A 112 4.49 -0.63 -19.99
CA LEU A 112 4.71 -1.71 -19.02
C LEU A 112 4.37 -3.08 -19.61
N ILE A 113 3.22 -3.23 -20.28
CA ILE A 113 2.84 -4.48 -20.95
C ILE A 113 3.91 -4.88 -21.95
N LYS A 114 4.32 -3.95 -22.82
CA LYS A 114 5.35 -4.20 -23.83
C LYS A 114 6.69 -4.60 -23.22
N LYS A 115 7.07 -3.98 -22.12
CA LYS A 115 8.30 -4.27 -21.39
C LYS A 115 8.28 -5.67 -20.75
N ASP A 116 7.15 -6.02 -20.12
CA ASP A 116 7.06 -7.22 -19.28
C ASP A 116 6.67 -8.48 -20.08
N LEU A 117 5.86 -8.35 -21.13
CA LEU A 117 5.37 -9.45 -21.96
C LEU A 117 6.06 -9.56 -23.34
N GLY A 118 6.86 -8.55 -23.73
CA GLY A 118 7.53 -8.49 -25.02
C GLY A 118 6.63 -7.97 -26.16
N ASN A 119 7.28 -7.70 -27.31
CA ASN A 119 6.60 -7.11 -28.47
C ASN A 119 5.56 -8.05 -29.11
N GLU A 120 5.84 -9.32 -29.17
CA GLU A 120 4.96 -10.32 -29.81
C GLU A 120 3.61 -10.39 -29.08
N THR A 121 3.63 -10.63 -27.77
CA THR A 121 2.42 -10.64 -26.94
C THR A 121 1.72 -9.29 -26.95
N PHE A 122 2.46 -8.18 -26.89
CA PHE A 122 1.88 -6.86 -26.95
C PHE A 122 1.11 -6.63 -28.27
N ASN A 123 1.64 -7.08 -29.40
CA ASN A 123 1.00 -6.92 -30.72
C ASN A 123 -0.25 -7.81 -30.89
N SER A 124 -0.40 -8.89 -30.11
CA SER A 124 -1.62 -9.69 -30.10
C SER A 124 -2.76 -9.05 -29.32
N ILE A 125 -2.44 -8.02 -28.48
CA ILE A 125 -3.44 -7.31 -27.68
C ILE A 125 -4.13 -6.26 -28.56
N ILE A 126 -5.45 -6.37 -28.65
CA ILE A 126 -6.30 -5.42 -29.37
C ILE A 126 -7.31 -4.81 -28.40
N ASN A 127 -7.81 -3.61 -28.71
CA ASN A 127 -8.86 -2.94 -27.95
C ASN A 127 -8.56 -2.78 -26.44
N LEU A 128 -7.30 -2.46 -26.08
CA LEU A 128 -6.93 -2.14 -24.70
C LEU A 128 -7.64 -0.86 -24.24
N THR A 129 -8.51 -0.97 -23.21
CA THR A 129 -9.33 0.13 -22.70
C THR A 129 -8.57 0.99 -21.68
N GLU A 130 -9.17 2.12 -21.30
CA GLU A 130 -8.82 2.79 -20.03
C GLU A 130 -9.04 1.83 -18.85
N PRO A 131 -8.39 2.06 -17.68
CA PRO A 131 -8.51 1.16 -16.55
C PRO A 131 -9.95 1.09 -16.04
N VAL A 132 -10.47 -0.11 -15.86
CA VAL A 132 -11.80 -0.37 -15.28
C VAL A 132 -11.77 -0.41 -13.76
N ALA A 133 -10.59 -0.66 -13.19
CA ALA A 133 -10.36 -0.63 -11.75
C ALA A 133 -8.91 -0.21 -11.46
N ALA A 134 -8.70 0.53 -10.37
CA ALA A 134 -7.37 0.93 -9.92
C ALA A 134 -7.27 0.76 -8.39
N ALA A 135 -6.37 -0.11 -7.97
CA ALA A 135 -6.04 -0.40 -6.57
C ALA A 135 -4.72 0.28 -6.15
N SER A 136 -4.27 0.04 -4.92
CA SER A 136 -3.03 0.64 -4.41
C SER A 136 -1.77 0.09 -5.08
N ILE A 137 -1.76 -1.18 -5.49
CA ILE A 137 -0.59 -1.85 -6.08
C ILE A 137 -0.70 -2.06 -7.60
N ALA A 138 -1.90 -2.09 -8.16
CA ALA A 138 -2.15 -2.46 -9.55
C ALA A 138 -3.38 -1.75 -10.11
N GLN A 139 -3.55 -1.81 -11.42
CA GLN A 139 -4.81 -1.48 -12.10
C GLN A 139 -5.18 -2.56 -13.10
N VAL A 140 -6.46 -2.62 -13.49
CA VAL A 140 -7.02 -3.61 -14.40
C VAL A 140 -7.60 -2.91 -15.62
N HIS A 141 -7.31 -3.44 -16.80
CA HIS A 141 -7.84 -3.01 -18.08
C HIS A 141 -8.61 -4.16 -18.72
N LYS A 142 -9.68 -3.83 -19.46
CA LYS A 142 -10.25 -4.76 -20.42
C LYS A 142 -9.44 -4.69 -21.70
N ALA A 143 -9.26 -5.83 -22.35
CA ALA A 143 -8.63 -5.92 -23.65
C ALA A 143 -9.19 -7.13 -24.41
N GLN A 144 -8.82 -7.23 -25.68
CA GLN A 144 -9.00 -8.44 -26.46
C GLN A 144 -7.63 -8.95 -26.90
N ILE A 145 -7.48 -10.23 -27.02
CA ILE A 145 -6.29 -10.86 -27.60
C ILE A 145 -6.68 -11.66 -28.82
N ASN A 146 -5.82 -11.62 -29.83
CA ASN A 146 -5.97 -12.44 -31.03
C ASN A 146 -5.01 -13.63 -30.92
N GLU A 147 -5.55 -14.81 -30.68
CA GLU A 147 -4.82 -16.07 -30.67
C GLU A 147 -5.17 -16.87 -31.93
N ASN A 148 -4.27 -16.88 -32.90
CA ASN A 148 -4.43 -17.64 -34.15
C ASN A 148 -5.77 -17.36 -34.89
N GLY A 149 -6.20 -16.11 -34.94
CA GLY A 149 -7.45 -15.68 -35.56
C GLY A 149 -8.69 -15.74 -34.65
N THR A 150 -8.56 -16.27 -33.45
CA THR A 150 -9.65 -16.26 -32.45
C THR A 150 -9.48 -15.09 -31.52
N ILE A 151 -10.54 -14.25 -31.41
CA ILE A 151 -10.57 -13.10 -30.51
C ILE A 151 -11.15 -13.54 -29.16
N LYS A 152 -10.42 -13.26 -28.07
CA LYS A 152 -10.86 -13.55 -26.70
C LYS A 152 -10.84 -12.26 -25.87
N ASP A 153 -11.86 -12.04 -25.07
CA ASP A 153 -11.90 -10.99 -24.07
C ASP A 153 -11.02 -11.38 -22.87
N VAL A 154 -10.19 -10.44 -22.41
CA VAL A 154 -9.27 -10.65 -21.28
C VAL A 154 -9.27 -9.45 -20.34
N ALA A 155 -8.94 -9.71 -19.07
CA ALA A 155 -8.59 -8.70 -18.09
C ALA A 155 -7.06 -8.66 -17.93
N ILE A 156 -6.45 -7.50 -18.16
CA ILE A 156 -5.02 -7.31 -18.00
C ILE A 156 -4.79 -6.52 -16.71
N LYS A 157 -4.22 -7.19 -15.71
CA LYS A 157 -3.82 -6.59 -14.45
C LYS A 157 -2.35 -6.20 -14.50
N ILE A 158 -2.06 -4.93 -14.20
CA ILE A 158 -0.74 -4.34 -14.35
C ILE A 158 -0.32 -3.71 -13.03
N LEU A 159 0.84 -4.09 -12.51
CA LEU A 159 1.42 -3.45 -11.34
C LEU A 159 1.76 -1.98 -11.63
N ARG A 160 1.63 -1.14 -10.61
CA ARG A 160 2.06 0.27 -10.72
C ARG A 160 3.56 0.37 -11.02
N PRO A 161 3.97 1.40 -11.79
CA PRO A 161 5.38 1.62 -12.09
C PRO A 161 6.21 1.65 -10.81
N ASP A 162 7.34 0.94 -10.81
CA ASP A 162 8.32 0.88 -9.73
C ASP A 162 7.78 0.48 -8.34
N ILE A 163 6.54 -0.02 -8.25
CA ILE A 163 5.87 -0.28 -6.96
C ILE A 163 6.66 -1.24 -6.06
N LYS A 164 7.22 -2.31 -6.62
CA LYS A 164 8.02 -3.28 -5.86
C LYS A 164 9.25 -2.62 -5.24
N LYS A 165 9.93 -1.75 -5.99
CA LYS A 165 11.11 -1.02 -5.51
C LYS A 165 10.74 -0.02 -4.43
N ILE A 166 9.72 0.82 -4.67
CA ILE A 166 9.27 1.85 -3.74
C ILE A 166 8.82 1.20 -2.43
N PHE A 167 7.96 0.17 -2.50
CA PHE A 167 7.47 -0.54 -1.33
C PHE A 167 8.62 -1.15 -0.52
N ASN A 168 9.53 -1.88 -1.17
CA ASN A 168 10.64 -2.52 -0.45
C ASN A 168 11.58 -1.50 0.19
N GLU A 169 11.85 -0.36 -0.45
CA GLU A 169 12.66 0.70 0.15
C GLU A 169 11.98 1.33 1.38
N GLU A 170 10.67 1.58 1.30
CA GLU A 170 9.90 2.17 2.39
C GLU A 170 9.70 1.19 3.55
N ILE A 171 9.38 -0.08 3.27
CA ILE A 171 9.18 -1.10 4.30
C ILE A 171 10.50 -1.47 5.01
N ASP A 172 11.62 -1.48 4.30
CA ASP A 172 12.95 -1.69 4.88
C ASP A 172 13.34 -0.57 5.86
N ALA A 173 12.91 0.66 5.57
CA ALA A 173 13.07 1.77 6.49
C ALA A 173 12.17 1.61 7.73
N LEU A 174 10.93 1.15 7.56
CA LEU A 174 10.03 0.85 8.68
C LEU A 174 10.54 -0.31 9.54
N LEU A 175 11.17 -1.35 8.95
CA LEU A 175 11.85 -2.41 9.70
C LEU A 175 12.98 -1.88 10.57
N LEU A 176 13.79 -0.96 10.04
CA LEU A 176 14.82 -0.30 10.83
C LEU A 176 14.23 0.49 12.00
N LEU A 177 13.13 1.23 11.75
CA LEU A 177 12.43 1.95 12.80
C LEU A 177 11.88 1.01 13.87
N ALA A 178 11.23 -0.08 13.48
CA ALA A 178 10.70 -1.11 14.38
C ALA A 178 11.82 -1.70 15.26
N PHE A 179 12.96 -2.04 14.67
CA PHE A 179 14.14 -2.53 15.37
C PHE A 179 14.65 -1.53 16.41
N ILE A 180 14.77 -0.25 16.05
CA ILE A 180 15.22 0.81 16.96
C ILE A 180 14.24 0.95 18.14
N VAL A 181 12.94 1.00 17.85
CA VAL A 181 11.89 1.13 18.87
C VAL A 181 11.92 -0.04 19.87
N GLU A 182 12.02 -1.28 19.37
CA GLU A 182 12.09 -2.46 20.23
C GLU A 182 13.38 -2.53 21.06
N SER A 183 14.50 -2.06 20.49
CA SER A 183 15.80 -2.04 21.17
C SER A 183 15.82 -1.02 22.31
N LEU A 184 15.23 0.16 22.09
CA LEU A 184 15.24 1.25 23.08
C LEU A 184 14.15 1.11 24.15
N LEU A 185 13.03 0.47 23.82
CA LEU A 185 11.82 0.46 24.65
C LEU A 185 11.42 -0.96 25.04
N LYS A 186 11.90 -1.44 26.19
CA LYS A 186 11.62 -2.79 26.68
C LYS A 186 10.12 -3.14 26.71
N LYS A 187 9.24 -2.16 27.00
CA LYS A 187 7.78 -2.34 27.05
C LYS A 187 7.16 -2.66 25.67
N THR A 188 7.82 -2.34 24.57
CA THR A 188 7.31 -2.58 23.21
C THR A 188 7.70 -3.96 22.67
N LYS A 189 8.66 -4.64 23.27
CA LYS A 189 9.12 -5.97 22.82
C LYS A 189 7.99 -7.00 22.71
N ARG A 190 6.98 -6.94 23.60
CA ARG A 190 5.82 -7.85 23.53
C ARG A 190 4.99 -7.68 22.24
N LEU A 191 5.06 -6.51 21.61
CA LEU A 191 4.28 -6.20 20.40
C LEU A 191 4.94 -6.71 19.13
N LYS A 192 6.20 -7.15 19.22
CA LYS A 192 6.96 -7.75 18.12
C LYS A 192 6.84 -6.95 16.82
N LEU A 193 7.12 -5.63 16.92
CA LEU A 193 6.93 -4.69 15.81
C LEU A 193 7.74 -5.04 14.57
N PHE A 194 8.98 -5.53 14.79
CA PHE A 194 9.81 -5.97 13.70
C PHE A 194 9.15 -7.13 12.95
N GLU A 195 8.65 -8.14 13.67
CA GLU A 195 7.95 -9.28 13.09
C GLU A 195 6.64 -8.85 12.38
N VAL A 196 5.93 -7.88 12.97
CA VAL A 196 4.70 -7.30 12.38
C VAL A 196 4.99 -6.62 11.04
N VAL A 197 6.02 -5.77 10.96
CA VAL A 197 6.41 -5.09 9.71
C VAL A 197 7.00 -6.08 8.72
N PHE A 198 7.72 -7.09 9.19
CA PHE A 198 8.25 -8.16 8.35
C PHE A 198 7.13 -8.99 7.72
N LEU A 199 6.12 -9.37 8.50
CA LEU A 199 4.94 -10.07 7.97
C LEU A 199 4.19 -9.24 6.92
N LEU A 200 4.03 -7.93 7.14
CA LEU A 200 3.46 -7.02 6.14
C LEU A 200 4.29 -7.05 4.84
N LYS A 201 5.62 -7.05 4.95
CA LYS A 201 6.52 -7.14 3.80
C LYS A 201 6.27 -8.42 2.99
N GLU A 202 6.21 -9.56 3.66
CA GLU A 202 6.00 -10.86 3.03
C GLU A 202 4.63 -10.93 2.33
N ILE A 203 3.55 -10.55 3.03
CA ILE A 203 2.20 -10.56 2.47
C ILE A 203 2.13 -9.65 1.23
N THR A 204 2.63 -8.42 1.32
CA THR A 204 2.53 -7.47 0.19
C THR A 204 3.43 -7.87 -0.99
N ASN A 205 4.60 -8.44 -0.73
CA ASN A 205 5.44 -8.98 -1.82
C ASN A 205 4.77 -10.15 -2.54
N HIS A 206 4.04 -10.98 -1.80
CA HIS A 206 3.25 -12.08 -2.38
C HIS A 206 2.09 -11.53 -3.23
N GLU A 207 1.35 -10.51 -2.75
CA GLU A 207 0.32 -9.82 -3.52
C GLU A 207 0.85 -9.16 -4.80
N MET A 208 2.10 -8.71 -4.80
CA MET A 208 2.75 -8.12 -5.98
C MET A 208 3.29 -9.16 -6.98
N ASP A 209 3.19 -10.44 -6.68
CA ASP A 209 3.48 -11.50 -7.65
C ASP A 209 2.18 -12.00 -8.28
N LEU A 210 1.78 -11.37 -9.38
CA LEU A 210 0.52 -11.66 -10.07
C LEU A 210 0.42 -13.09 -10.63
N ARG A 211 1.51 -13.85 -10.64
CA ARG A 211 1.50 -15.27 -11.08
C ARG A 211 0.68 -16.14 -10.12
N PHE A 212 0.70 -15.84 -8.82
CA PHE A 212 -0.12 -16.56 -7.84
C PHE A 212 -1.62 -16.34 -8.07
N GLU A 213 -2.01 -15.10 -8.37
CA GLU A 213 -3.41 -14.79 -8.68
C GLU A 213 -3.85 -15.44 -9.98
N ALA A 214 -2.99 -15.44 -11.01
CA ALA A 214 -3.27 -16.12 -12.28
C ALA A 214 -3.39 -17.64 -12.10
N ALA A 215 -2.53 -18.27 -11.31
CA ALA A 215 -2.59 -19.70 -11.01
C ALA A 215 -3.89 -20.05 -10.26
N ALA A 216 -4.25 -19.26 -9.24
CA ALA A 216 -5.50 -19.46 -8.49
C ALA A 216 -6.75 -19.29 -9.39
N ALA A 217 -6.74 -18.32 -10.30
CA ALA A 217 -7.82 -18.12 -11.26
C ALA A 217 -7.98 -19.31 -12.23
N ASN A 218 -6.85 -19.85 -12.70
CA ASN A 218 -6.87 -21.04 -13.56
C ASN A 218 -7.37 -22.29 -12.81
N GLU A 219 -6.91 -22.51 -11.59
CA GLU A 219 -7.39 -23.61 -10.74
C GLU A 219 -8.89 -23.49 -10.48
N TYR A 220 -9.38 -22.29 -10.16
CA TYR A 220 -10.79 -22.03 -9.99
C TYR A 220 -11.59 -22.36 -11.26
N LEU A 221 -11.12 -21.89 -12.42
CA LEU A 221 -11.76 -22.17 -13.71
C LEU A 221 -11.84 -23.67 -14.00
N GLU A 222 -10.77 -24.42 -13.71
CA GLU A 222 -10.75 -25.87 -13.91
C GLU A 222 -11.73 -26.59 -12.99
N ASN A 223 -11.77 -26.21 -11.72
CA ASN A 223 -12.63 -26.82 -10.72
C ASN A 223 -14.13 -26.53 -10.98
N THR A 224 -14.45 -25.41 -11.61
CA THR A 224 -15.85 -25.00 -11.88
C THR A 224 -16.35 -25.33 -13.29
N LYS A 225 -15.54 -25.98 -14.14
CA LYS A 225 -15.92 -26.31 -15.54
C LYS A 225 -17.23 -27.09 -15.68
N ASN A 226 -17.57 -27.91 -14.67
CA ASN A 226 -18.73 -28.78 -14.68
C ASN A 226 -19.84 -28.29 -13.75
N ASP A 227 -19.68 -27.11 -13.12
CA ASP A 227 -20.73 -26.56 -12.28
C ASP A 227 -21.85 -26.00 -13.17
N ALA A 228 -23.07 -26.43 -12.92
CA ALA A 228 -24.26 -25.85 -13.53
C ALA A 228 -24.43 -24.43 -12.93
N GLY A 229 -24.17 -23.39 -13.71
CA GLY A 229 -24.38 -21.99 -13.35
C GLY A 229 -25.85 -21.60 -13.26
#